data_852232a7570ae079dec36ee731f7252b
#
_entry.id   852232a7570ae079dec36ee731f7252b
#
_cell.length_a   1.000
_cell.length_b   1.000
_cell.length_c   1.000
_cell.angle_alpha   90.00
_cell.angle_beta   90.00
_cell.angle_gamma   90.00
#
_symmetry.space_group_name_H-M   'P 1'
#
loop_
_entity.id
_entity.type
_entity.pdbx_description
1 polymer ?
#
loop_
_entity_poly.entity_id
_entity_poly.type
_entity_poly.pdbx_seq_one_letter_code
_entity_poly.pdbx_strand_id
1 'polypeptide(L)'
;LEDGLADAGYPEQVREATEAELEGFGAKLKAARGMLSGAAESVQELEAGITRMLDNAADLATAPADLVVTVSQAVSNVRAAATNALEALRVYEQLYGITPTLTGGSSSTAAAADGNATLTVGLIASGMVAGAAQSAARAAWTSEEEAVGARTTILAELDRLELTATDGVFRELERLRALVVGSVPRPGEELPRLGTLTLPASMPGPVVGWRYFGDRDEGEAIAERNRLPLPGLLPGGVELEVLVRD
;
A
#
# COMPACT_ATOMS: atom_id res chain seq x y z
N LEU A 1 23.32 35.26 -19.52
CA LEU A 1 22.00 35.40 -18.84
C LEU A 1 20.84 35.35 -19.82
N GLU A 2 21.08 35.63 -21.11
CA GLU A 2 20.04 35.59 -22.15
C GLU A 2 19.77 34.18 -22.69
N ASP A 3 20.74 33.27 -22.61
CA ASP A 3 20.58 31.88 -23.10
C ASP A 3 19.71 30.98 -22.18
N GLY A 4 19.42 31.38 -20.97
CA GLY A 4 18.61 30.61 -20.01
C GLY A 4 17.11 30.85 -20.07
N LEU A 5 16.64 31.84 -20.83
CA LEU A 5 15.21 32.21 -20.91
C LEU A 5 14.52 31.78 -22.21
N ALA A 6 15.28 31.23 -23.16
CA ALA A 6 14.79 30.93 -24.50
C ALA A 6 14.42 29.46 -24.73
N ASP A 7 14.46 28.60 -23.71
CA ASP A 7 14.01 27.20 -23.87
C ASP A 7 12.47 27.16 -23.73
N ALA A 8 11.78 27.40 -24.84
CA ALA A 8 10.32 27.33 -24.92
C ALA A 8 9.75 25.94 -24.53
N GLY A 9 10.61 24.94 -24.46
CA GLY A 9 10.25 23.57 -24.03
C GLY A 9 10.35 23.36 -22.53
N TYR A 10 10.94 24.27 -21.76
CA TYR A 10 11.14 24.04 -20.31
C TYR A 10 9.85 23.74 -19.53
N PRO A 11 8.79 24.56 -19.62
CA PRO A 11 7.54 24.27 -18.93
C PRO A 11 6.87 22.99 -19.43
N GLU A 12 6.97 22.69 -20.70
CA GLU A 12 6.38 21.52 -21.35
C GLU A 12 7.05 20.23 -20.84
N GLN A 13 8.37 20.16 -20.84
CA GLN A 13 9.09 18.97 -20.36
C GLN A 13 8.86 18.69 -18.86
N VAL A 14 8.76 19.74 -18.05
CA VAL A 14 8.43 19.62 -16.63
C VAL A 14 7.01 19.10 -16.45
N ARG A 15 6.06 19.56 -17.24
CA ARG A 15 4.68 19.10 -17.26
C ARG A 15 4.59 17.64 -17.66
N GLU A 16 5.22 17.26 -18.79
CA GLU A 16 5.27 15.89 -19.29
C GLU A 16 5.86 14.92 -18.27
N ALA A 17 6.92 15.32 -17.55
CA ALA A 17 7.51 14.50 -16.49
C ALA A 17 6.51 14.22 -15.35
N THR A 18 5.76 15.24 -14.92
CA THR A 18 4.73 15.05 -13.88
C THR A 18 3.57 14.20 -14.37
N GLU A 19 3.11 14.41 -15.61
CA GLU A 19 2.04 13.61 -16.22
C GLU A 19 2.43 12.13 -16.27
N ALA A 20 3.64 11.81 -16.72
CA ALA A 20 4.15 10.46 -16.79
C ALA A 20 4.15 9.75 -15.41
N GLU A 21 4.55 10.47 -14.34
CA GLU A 21 4.53 9.92 -12.99
C GLU A 21 3.09 9.70 -12.46
N LEU A 22 2.16 10.61 -12.76
CA LEU A 22 0.75 10.46 -12.40
C LEU A 22 0.08 9.31 -13.16
N GLU A 23 0.40 9.15 -14.45
CA GLU A 23 -0.07 8.01 -15.25
C GLU A 23 0.45 6.67 -14.68
N GLY A 24 1.74 6.61 -14.36
CA GLY A 24 2.36 5.44 -13.73
C GLY A 24 1.72 5.10 -12.39
N PHE A 25 1.47 6.09 -11.54
CA PHE A 25 0.77 5.92 -10.26
C PHE A 25 -0.67 5.46 -10.46
N GLY A 26 -1.43 6.10 -11.35
CA GLY A 26 -2.81 5.73 -11.66
C GLY A 26 -2.93 4.32 -12.20
N ALA A 27 -2.01 3.88 -13.05
CA ALA A 27 -1.96 2.51 -13.57
C ALA A 27 -1.72 1.48 -12.45
N LYS A 28 -0.78 1.73 -11.54
CA LYS A 28 -0.53 0.88 -10.37
C LYS A 28 -1.74 0.83 -9.43
N LEU A 29 -2.36 1.97 -9.15
CA LEU A 29 -3.53 2.05 -8.29
C LEU A 29 -4.73 1.32 -8.89
N LYS A 30 -4.91 1.42 -10.21
CA LYS A 30 -5.93 0.67 -10.95
C LYS A 30 -5.68 -0.84 -10.90
N ALA A 31 -4.44 -1.28 -11.01
CA ALA A 31 -4.07 -2.70 -10.85
C ALA A 31 -4.34 -3.20 -9.43
N ALA A 32 -3.95 -2.43 -8.41
CA ALA A 32 -4.15 -2.77 -7.01
C ALA A 32 -5.63 -2.74 -6.57
N ARG A 33 -6.51 -2.03 -7.30
CA ARG A 33 -7.95 -1.98 -7.03
C ARG A 33 -8.60 -3.36 -6.94
N GLY A 34 -8.15 -4.32 -7.75
CA GLY A 34 -8.67 -5.70 -7.72
C GLY A 34 -8.53 -6.42 -6.38
N MET A 35 -7.77 -5.85 -5.45
CA MET A 35 -7.58 -6.36 -4.09
C MET A 35 -8.62 -5.80 -3.10
N LEU A 36 -9.44 -4.81 -3.53
CA LEU A 36 -10.42 -4.14 -2.68
C LEU A 36 -11.78 -4.81 -2.81
N SER A 37 -12.37 -5.15 -1.67
CA SER A 37 -13.67 -5.83 -1.55
C SER A 37 -14.72 -5.03 -0.77
N GLY A 38 -14.49 -3.75 -0.56
CA GLY A 38 -15.40 -2.83 0.11
C GLY A 38 -16.69 -2.55 -0.68
N ALA A 39 -17.51 -1.63 -0.18
CA ALA A 39 -18.75 -1.26 -0.81
C ALA A 39 -18.56 -0.82 -2.27
N ALA A 40 -19.42 -1.28 -3.17
CA ALA A 40 -19.32 -1.00 -4.60
C ALA A 40 -19.25 0.51 -4.91
N GLU A 41 -20.00 1.32 -4.16
CA GLU A 41 -19.97 2.79 -4.26
C GLU A 41 -18.57 3.37 -3.98
N SER A 42 -17.94 2.93 -2.88
CA SER A 42 -16.58 3.41 -2.51
C SER A 42 -15.53 2.96 -3.50
N VAL A 43 -15.65 1.76 -4.08
CA VAL A 43 -14.77 1.28 -5.15
C VAL A 43 -14.97 2.10 -6.43
N GLN A 44 -16.21 2.46 -6.75
CA GLN A 44 -16.52 3.35 -7.89
C GLN A 44 -15.99 4.77 -7.67
N GLU A 45 -16.08 5.30 -6.45
CA GLU A 45 -15.49 6.60 -6.11
C GLU A 45 -13.96 6.62 -6.27
N LEU A 46 -13.28 5.52 -5.87
CA LEU A 46 -11.86 5.36 -6.11
C LEU A 46 -11.54 5.37 -7.61
N GLU A 47 -12.29 4.64 -8.43
CA GLU A 47 -12.13 4.62 -9.89
C GLU A 47 -12.36 5.99 -10.52
N ALA A 48 -13.43 6.67 -10.12
CA ALA A 48 -13.71 8.02 -10.58
C ALA A 48 -12.60 9.00 -10.15
N GLY A 49 -12.02 8.80 -8.96
CA GLY A 49 -10.89 9.58 -8.48
C GLY A 49 -9.63 9.37 -9.33
N ILE A 50 -9.31 8.10 -9.66
CA ILE A 50 -8.18 7.75 -10.53
C ILE A 50 -8.38 8.38 -11.93
N THR A 51 -9.57 8.24 -12.51
CA THR A 51 -9.88 8.80 -13.82
C THR A 51 -9.72 10.31 -13.82
N ARG A 52 -10.28 11.01 -12.84
CA ARG A 52 -10.14 12.47 -12.72
C ARG A 52 -8.69 12.92 -12.55
N MET A 53 -7.88 12.17 -11.79
CA MET A 53 -6.46 12.46 -11.64
C MET A 53 -5.73 12.36 -12.98
N LEU A 54 -6.01 11.33 -13.77
CA LEU A 54 -5.40 11.11 -15.07
C LEU A 54 -5.87 12.17 -16.09
N ASP A 55 -7.17 12.47 -16.14
CA ASP A 55 -7.75 13.47 -17.04
C ASP A 55 -7.22 14.89 -16.78
N ASN A 56 -6.83 15.19 -15.54
CA ASN A 56 -6.31 16.49 -15.12
C ASN A 56 -4.79 16.48 -14.86
N ALA A 57 -4.06 15.46 -15.30
CA ALA A 57 -2.63 15.32 -14.98
C ALA A 57 -1.80 16.52 -15.45
N ALA A 58 -2.12 17.09 -16.63
CA ALA A 58 -1.48 18.29 -17.16
C ALA A 58 -1.69 19.53 -16.27
N ASP A 59 -2.91 19.74 -15.77
CA ASP A 59 -3.23 20.85 -14.88
C ASP A 59 -2.58 20.65 -13.50
N LEU A 60 -2.58 19.44 -12.98
CA LEU A 60 -1.94 19.08 -11.72
C LEU A 60 -0.41 19.29 -11.76
N ALA A 61 0.22 19.10 -12.91
CA ALA A 61 1.64 19.35 -13.10
C ALA A 61 2.02 20.83 -12.88
N THR A 62 1.09 21.75 -13.09
CA THR A 62 1.30 23.19 -12.90
C THR A 62 0.73 23.73 -11.59
N ALA A 63 0.02 22.90 -10.83
CA ALA A 63 -0.66 23.27 -9.60
C ALA A 63 -0.26 22.34 -8.42
N PRO A 64 0.92 22.54 -7.79
CA PRO A 64 1.42 21.64 -6.75
C PRO A 64 0.47 21.46 -5.56
N ALA A 65 -0.29 22.49 -5.19
CA ALA A 65 -1.26 22.41 -4.10
C ALA A 65 -2.40 21.45 -4.44
N ASP A 66 -2.88 21.46 -5.68
CA ASP A 66 -3.94 20.57 -6.16
C ASP A 66 -3.44 19.13 -6.29
N LEU A 67 -2.16 18.96 -6.67
CA LEU A 67 -1.50 17.65 -6.68
C LEU A 67 -1.48 17.02 -5.28
N VAL A 68 -1.12 17.79 -4.24
CA VAL A 68 -1.14 17.32 -2.84
C VAL A 68 -2.55 16.89 -2.43
N VAL A 69 -3.56 17.69 -2.76
CA VAL A 69 -4.97 17.36 -2.47
C VAL A 69 -5.38 16.08 -3.19
N THR A 70 -5.02 15.95 -4.46
CA THR A 70 -5.36 14.78 -5.29
C THR A 70 -4.74 13.49 -4.75
N VAL A 71 -3.45 13.51 -4.39
CA VAL A 71 -2.77 12.36 -3.77
C VAL A 71 -3.41 12.02 -2.43
N SER A 72 -3.69 13.01 -1.59
CA SER A 72 -4.35 12.80 -0.29
C SER A 72 -5.75 12.20 -0.45
N GLN A 73 -6.50 12.62 -1.47
CA GLN A 73 -7.80 12.06 -1.80
C GLN A 73 -7.68 10.61 -2.28
N ALA A 74 -6.69 10.29 -3.13
CA ALA A 74 -6.43 8.93 -3.57
C ALA A 74 -6.16 7.98 -2.37
N VAL A 75 -5.32 8.41 -1.41
CA VAL A 75 -5.08 7.68 -0.15
C VAL A 75 -6.40 7.45 0.62
N SER A 76 -7.20 8.50 0.77
CA SER A 76 -8.48 8.41 1.48
C SER A 76 -9.46 7.47 0.80
N ASN A 77 -9.51 7.49 -0.54
CA ASN A 77 -10.39 6.64 -1.33
C ASN A 77 -9.99 5.15 -1.24
N VAL A 78 -8.70 4.84 -1.25
CA VAL A 78 -8.22 3.45 -1.00
C VAL A 78 -8.73 2.94 0.34
N ARG A 79 -8.61 3.74 1.39
CA ARG A 79 -9.09 3.37 2.72
C ARG A 79 -10.61 3.21 2.79
N ALA A 80 -11.37 4.07 2.10
CA ALA A 80 -12.83 3.99 2.05
C ALA A 80 -13.33 2.77 1.25
N ALA A 81 -12.59 2.40 0.19
CA ALA A 81 -12.90 1.26 -0.66
C ALA A 81 -12.46 -0.10 -0.09
N ALA A 82 -11.67 -0.10 0.99
CA ALA A 82 -11.26 -1.31 1.69
C ALA A 82 -12.31 -1.73 2.73
N THR A 83 -12.53 -3.04 2.89
CA THR A 83 -13.43 -3.59 3.90
C THR A 83 -12.83 -3.45 5.32
N ASN A 84 -11.51 -3.53 5.40
CA ASN A 84 -10.78 -3.42 6.67
C ASN A 84 -9.38 -2.79 6.46
N ALA A 85 -8.71 -2.53 7.57
CA ALA A 85 -7.41 -1.87 7.57
C ALA A 85 -6.30 -2.72 6.90
N LEU A 86 -6.36 -4.05 7.01
CA LEU A 86 -5.38 -4.94 6.39
C LEU A 86 -5.51 -4.95 4.86
N GLU A 87 -6.72 -4.90 4.35
CA GLU A 87 -6.97 -4.80 2.91
C GLU A 87 -6.41 -3.49 2.34
N ALA A 88 -6.67 -2.36 3.00
CA ALA A 88 -6.09 -1.06 2.63
C ALA A 88 -4.56 -1.10 2.67
N LEU A 89 -3.98 -1.70 3.71
CA LEU A 89 -2.54 -1.83 3.88
C LEU A 89 -1.91 -2.58 2.70
N ARG A 90 -2.47 -3.73 2.30
CA ARG A 90 -1.98 -4.51 1.16
C ARG A 90 -1.98 -3.71 -0.15
N VAL A 91 -2.99 -2.86 -0.36
CA VAL A 91 -3.02 -1.96 -1.53
C VAL A 91 -1.87 -0.95 -1.47
N TYR A 92 -1.63 -0.33 -0.31
CA TYR A 92 -0.52 0.61 -0.17
C TYR A 92 0.84 -0.05 -0.39
N GLU A 93 1.04 -1.26 0.11
CA GLU A 93 2.28 -2.04 -0.08
C GLU A 93 2.56 -2.35 -1.56
N GLN A 94 1.52 -2.57 -2.39
CA GLN A 94 1.68 -2.73 -3.84
C GLN A 94 2.15 -1.45 -4.54
N LEU A 95 2.00 -0.30 -3.89
CA LEU A 95 2.38 1.00 -4.41
C LEU A 95 3.76 1.47 -3.91
N TYR A 96 4.43 0.68 -3.08
CA TYR A 96 5.81 0.98 -2.63
C TYR A 96 6.82 0.82 -3.77
N GLY A 97 8.00 1.42 -3.56
CA GLY A 97 9.10 1.30 -4.51
C GLY A 97 8.84 2.01 -5.84
N ILE A 98 7.91 2.99 -5.90
CA ILE A 98 7.78 3.86 -7.06
C ILE A 98 9.08 4.67 -7.17
N THR A 99 9.70 4.63 -8.37
CA THR A 99 10.90 5.40 -8.68
C THR A 99 10.60 6.38 -9.80
N PRO A 100 11.16 7.60 -9.77
CA PRO A 100 10.94 8.58 -10.82
C PRO A 100 11.54 8.11 -12.16
N THR A 101 10.86 8.44 -13.24
CA THR A 101 11.36 8.25 -14.60
C THR A 101 12.24 9.45 -14.94
N LEU A 102 13.57 9.25 -14.96
CA LEU A 102 14.52 10.30 -15.21
C LEU A 102 14.92 10.34 -16.70
N THR A 103 15.00 11.54 -17.26
CA THR A 103 15.45 11.75 -18.65
C THR A 103 16.96 11.57 -18.78
N GLY A 104 17.70 11.81 -17.68
CA GLY A 104 19.16 11.68 -17.64
C GLY A 104 19.91 12.68 -18.53
N GLY A 105 19.22 13.74 -18.96
CA GLY A 105 19.81 14.79 -19.80
C GLY A 105 20.69 15.75 -18.99
N SER A 106 21.70 16.34 -19.65
CA SER A 106 22.61 17.32 -19.02
C SER A 106 22.14 18.78 -19.17
N SER A 107 21.02 19.02 -19.83
CA SER A 107 20.45 20.37 -19.97
C SER A 107 19.77 20.84 -18.67
N SER A 108 19.67 22.16 -18.49
CA SER A 108 18.93 22.73 -17.34
C SER A 108 17.47 22.30 -17.32
N THR A 109 16.86 22.13 -18.49
CA THR A 109 15.48 21.67 -18.68
C THR A 109 15.31 20.23 -18.24
N ALA A 110 16.22 19.31 -18.66
CA ALA A 110 16.21 17.92 -18.23
C ALA A 110 16.39 17.81 -16.71
N ALA A 111 17.32 18.57 -16.14
CA ALA A 111 17.53 18.58 -14.67
C ALA A 111 16.29 19.06 -13.90
N ALA A 112 15.55 20.03 -14.45
CA ALA A 112 14.31 20.49 -13.83
C ALA A 112 13.18 19.48 -13.97
N ALA A 113 13.05 18.82 -15.13
CA ALA A 113 12.08 17.74 -15.34
C ALA A 113 12.35 16.57 -14.39
N ASP A 114 13.61 16.12 -14.27
CA ASP A 114 14.04 15.08 -13.36
C ASP A 114 13.77 15.47 -11.89
N GLY A 115 14.04 16.72 -11.52
CA GLY A 115 13.74 17.27 -10.20
C GLY A 115 12.25 17.22 -9.89
N ASN A 116 11.40 17.62 -10.85
CA ASN A 116 9.95 17.61 -10.68
C ASN A 116 9.36 16.18 -10.61
N ALA A 117 9.85 15.27 -11.46
CA ALA A 117 9.49 13.86 -11.38
C ALA A 117 9.84 13.28 -10.00
N THR A 118 11.03 13.58 -9.49
CA THR A 118 11.48 13.14 -8.15
C THR A 118 10.59 13.67 -7.04
N LEU A 119 10.20 14.96 -7.09
CA LEU A 119 9.31 15.56 -6.10
C LEU A 119 7.90 14.96 -6.17
N THR A 120 7.37 14.73 -7.37
CA THR A 120 6.05 14.12 -7.59
C THR A 120 6.01 12.71 -7.03
N VAL A 121 7.01 11.88 -7.35
CA VAL A 121 7.13 10.52 -6.81
C VAL A 121 7.31 10.55 -5.29
N GLY A 122 8.12 11.46 -4.75
CA GLY A 122 8.31 11.64 -3.32
C GLY A 122 7.00 11.97 -2.60
N LEU A 123 6.17 12.85 -3.17
CA LEU A 123 4.85 13.17 -2.64
C LEU A 123 3.92 11.95 -2.65
N ILE A 124 3.83 11.24 -3.78
CA ILE A 124 3.01 10.04 -3.91
C ILE A 124 3.44 8.98 -2.87
N ALA A 125 4.74 8.69 -2.82
CA ALA A 125 5.28 7.68 -1.90
C ALA A 125 5.06 8.06 -0.43
N SER A 126 5.23 9.34 -0.06
CA SER A 126 4.94 9.84 1.29
C SER A 126 3.46 9.70 1.63
N GLY A 127 2.56 9.96 0.69
CA GLY A 127 1.13 9.75 0.87
C GLY A 127 0.78 8.28 1.10
N MET A 128 1.36 7.39 0.29
CA MET A 128 1.11 5.94 0.40
C MET A 128 1.64 5.37 1.72
N VAL A 129 2.85 5.73 2.14
CA VAL A 129 3.40 5.25 3.42
C VAL A 129 2.62 5.81 4.62
N ALA A 130 2.12 7.05 4.53
CA ALA A 130 1.24 7.62 5.56
C ALA A 130 -0.09 6.87 5.65
N GLY A 131 -0.70 6.52 4.51
CA GLY A 131 -1.89 5.67 4.44
C GLY A 131 -1.66 4.28 5.03
N ALA A 132 -0.54 3.66 4.70
CA ALA A 132 -0.12 2.37 5.24
C ALA A 132 0.08 2.41 6.75
N ALA A 133 0.84 3.38 7.26
CA ALA A 133 1.09 3.54 8.70
C ALA A 133 -0.21 3.74 9.50
N GLN A 134 -1.14 4.56 8.98
CA GLN A 134 -2.44 4.76 9.60
C GLN A 134 -3.33 3.51 9.57
N SER A 135 -3.26 2.74 8.48
CA SER A 135 -4.00 1.48 8.36
C SER A 135 -3.41 0.41 9.28
N ALA A 136 -2.09 0.28 9.31
CA ALA A 136 -1.39 -0.65 10.21
C ALA A 136 -1.69 -0.38 11.69
N ALA A 137 -1.73 0.92 12.09
CA ALA A 137 -2.07 1.31 13.46
C ALA A 137 -3.52 0.98 13.87
N ARG A 138 -4.41 0.70 12.91
CA ARG A 138 -5.82 0.36 13.14
C ARG A 138 -6.15 -1.08 12.80
N ALA A 139 -5.17 -1.82 12.29
CA ALA A 139 -5.38 -3.20 11.86
C ALA A 139 -5.65 -4.12 13.05
N ALA A 140 -6.62 -5.00 12.89
CA ALA A 140 -6.81 -6.14 13.78
C ALA A 140 -5.90 -7.26 13.29
N TRP A 141 -4.69 -7.32 13.84
CA TRP A 141 -3.69 -8.31 13.47
C TRP A 141 -4.14 -9.71 13.84
N THR A 142 -4.08 -10.63 12.90
CA THR A 142 -4.51 -12.02 13.11
C THR A 142 -3.34 -12.96 13.37
N SER A 143 -2.12 -12.58 12.97
CA SER A 143 -0.90 -13.34 13.23
C SER A 143 0.31 -12.44 13.48
N GLU A 144 1.30 -13.00 14.19
CA GLU A 144 2.59 -12.31 14.44
C GLU A 144 3.32 -12.01 13.13
N GLU A 145 3.37 -12.97 12.22
CA GLU A 145 4.07 -12.86 10.95
C GLU A 145 3.50 -11.71 10.08
N GLU A 146 2.18 -11.60 10.04
CA GLU A 146 1.50 -10.53 9.29
C GLU A 146 1.84 -9.15 9.89
N ALA A 147 1.79 -9.01 11.21
CA ALA A 147 2.12 -7.77 11.90
C ALA A 147 3.60 -7.38 11.72
N VAL A 148 4.51 -8.33 11.93
CA VAL A 148 5.96 -8.14 11.80
C VAL A 148 6.34 -7.85 10.35
N GLY A 149 5.75 -8.56 9.40
CA GLY A 149 5.94 -8.33 7.97
C GLY A 149 5.56 -6.91 7.57
N ALA A 150 4.35 -6.49 7.89
CA ALA A 150 3.85 -5.14 7.60
C ALA A 150 4.71 -4.06 8.27
N ARG A 151 5.06 -4.25 9.56
CA ARG A 151 5.95 -3.34 10.29
C ARG A 151 7.29 -3.18 9.57
N THR A 152 7.91 -4.29 9.19
CA THR A 152 9.21 -4.29 8.50
C THR A 152 9.13 -3.57 7.16
N THR A 153 8.10 -3.85 6.38
CA THR A 153 7.91 -3.24 5.06
C THR A 153 7.68 -1.73 5.15
N ILE A 154 6.83 -1.29 6.08
CA ILE A 154 6.57 0.15 6.28
C ILE A 154 7.83 0.88 6.75
N LEU A 155 8.58 0.30 7.71
CA LEU A 155 9.81 0.91 8.22
C LEU A 155 10.88 1.00 7.13
N ALA A 156 11.04 -0.03 6.29
CA ALA A 156 11.97 0.00 5.16
C ALA A 156 11.61 1.09 4.14
N GLU A 157 10.32 1.31 3.87
CA GLU A 157 9.88 2.38 2.96
C GLU A 157 10.10 3.77 3.58
N LEU A 158 9.90 3.93 4.89
CA LEU A 158 10.25 5.15 5.61
C LEU A 158 11.75 5.44 5.52
N ASP A 159 12.62 4.44 5.77
CA ASP A 159 14.08 4.56 5.64
C ASP A 159 14.46 5.05 4.23
N ARG A 160 13.82 4.49 3.20
CA ARG A 160 14.08 4.88 1.81
C ARG A 160 13.70 6.34 1.54
N LEU A 161 12.55 6.80 2.04
CA LEU A 161 12.08 8.17 1.84
C LEU A 161 12.90 9.20 2.62
N GLU A 162 13.36 8.85 3.82
CA GLU A 162 14.18 9.73 4.66
C GLU A 162 15.51 10.11 4.02
N LEU A 163 16.08 9.25 3.16
CA LEU A 163 17.35 9.52 2.47
C LEU A 163 17.32 10.76 1.57
N THR A 164 16.15 11.13 1.06
CA THR A 164 15.98 12.24 0.12
C THR A 164 15.02 13.32 0.65
N ALA A 165 14.54 13.15 1.88
CA ALA A 165 13.56 14.05 2.48
C ALA A 165 14.18 15.40 2.86
N THR A 166 13.44 16.48 2.68
CA THR A 166 13.75 17.77 3.30
C THR A 166 13.48 17.72 4.81
N ASP A 167 14.08 18.63 5.58
CA ASP A 167 13.94 18.69 7.05
C ASP A 167 12.48 18.67 7.55
N GLY A 168 11.58 19.29 6.80
CA GLY A 168 10.14 19.30 7.13
C GLY A 168 9.51 17.93 6.94
N VAL A 169 9.74 17.33 5.78
CA VAL A 169 9.23 15.99 5.44
C VAL A 169 9.85 14.93 6.36
N PHE A 170 11.16 15.00 6.60
CA PHE A 170 11.86 14.09 7.50
C PHE A 170 11.20 14.02 8.88
N ARG A 171 10.87 15.17 9.47
CA ARG A 171 10.19 15.21 10.78
C ARG A 171 8.82 14.54 10.78
N GLU A 172 8.08 14.63 9.67
CA GLU A 172 6.78 13.95 9.56
C GLU A 172 6.96 12.44 9.34
N LEU A 173 7.97 12.01 8.57
CA LEU A 173 8.32 10.59 8.42
C LEU A 173 8.73 9.97 9.77
N GLU A 174 9.52 10.68 10.59
CA GLU A 174 9.86 10.26 11.96
C GLU A 174 8.62 10.13 12.86
N ARG A 175 7.62 11.01 12.72
CA ARG A 175 6.34 10.86 13.43
C ARG A 175 5.57 9.63 13.00
N LEU A 176 5.54 9.33 11.70
CA LEU A 176 4.93 8.11 11.17
C LEU A 176 5.69 6.87 11.67
N ARG A 177 7.01 6.92 11.72
CA ARG A 177 7.86 5.87 12.30
C ARG A 177 7.48 5.61 13.75
N ALA A 178 7.37 6.65 14.56
CA ALA A 178 6.96 6.53 15.96
C ALA A 178 5.56 5.92 16.11
N LEU A 179 4.61 6.29 15.22
CA LEU A 179 3.28 5.70 15.18
C LEU A 179 3.35 4.19 14.89
N VAL A 180 4.06 3.78 13.84
CA VAL A 180 4.20 2.37 13.47
C VAL A 180 4.87 1.57 14.58
N VAL A 181 5.97 2.10 15.13
CA VAL A 181 6.71 1.46 16.23
C VAL A 181 5.86 1.32 17.48
N GLY A 182 4.98 2.27 17.76
CA GLY A 182 4.13 2.26 18.95
C GLY A 182 2.80 1.50 18.80
N SER A 183 2.32 1.31 17.56
CA SER A 183 0.96 0.77 17.33
C SER A 183 0.94 -0.61 16.66
N VAL A 184 2.01 -0.97 15.93
CA VAL A 184 2.07 -2.28 15.27
C VAL A 184 2.84 -3.25 16.14
N PRO A 185 2.32 -4.46 16.42
CA PRO A 185 2.93 -5.46 17.26
C PRO A 185 4.39 -5.79 16.88
N ARG A 186 5.18 -6.15 17.87
CA ARG A 186 6.59 -6.52 17.73
C ARG A 186 6.73 -8.02 17.68
N PRO A 187 7.88 -8.54 17.19
CA PRO A 187 8.21 -9.96 17.37
C PRO A 187 8.14 -10.36 18.83
N GLY A 188 7.44 -11.48 19.12
CA GLY A 188 7.29 -12.02 20.47
C GLY A 188 6.16 -11.39 21.31
N GLU A 189 5.33 -10.49 20.76
CA GLU A 189 4.06 -10.12 21.40
C GLU A 189 3.04 -11.25 21.23
N GLU A 190 2.06 -11.34 22.20
CA GLU A 190 1.07 -12.42 22.26
C GLU A 190 0.07 -12.42 21.10
N LEU A 191 0.56 -12.68 19.90
CA LEU A 191 -0.26 -12.94 18.72
C LEU A 191 -0.13 -14.42 18.31
N PRO A 192 -1.19 -15.03 17.78
CA PRO A 192 -1.10 -16.37 17.21
C PRO A 192 -0.04 -16.42 16.10
N ARG A 193 0.72 -17.49 16.04
CA ARG A 193 1.70 -17.74 14.99
C ARG A 193 1.09 -18.54 13.85
N LEU A 194 1.56 -18.31 12.63
CA LEU A 194 1.22 -19.16 11.51
C LEU A 194 1.94 -20.50 11.64
N GLY A 195 1.16 -21.58 11.60
CA GLY A 195 1.64 -22.94 11.53
C GLY A 195 1.09 -23.65 10.31
N THR A 196 1.52 -24.89 10.08
CA THR A 196 0.97 -25.75 9.05
C THR A 196 0.33 -26.98 9.65
N LEU A 197 -0.82 -27.38 9.12
CA LEU A 197 -1.52 -28.61 9.47
C LEU A 197 -1.75 -29.44 8.23
N THR A 198 -1.27 -30.70 8.24
CA THR A 198 -1.59 -31.66 7.17
C THR A 198 -2.51 -32.74 7.73
N LEU A 199 -3.71 -32.80 7.19
CA LEU A 199 -4.70 -33.81 7.60
C LEU A 199 -4.43 -35.15 6.87
N PRO A 200 -4.57 -36.29 7.54
CA PRO A 200 -4.38 -37.62 6.93
C PRO A 200 -5.45 -37.96 5.89
N ALA A 201 -6.64 -37.37 6.01
CA ALA A 201 -7.77 -37.52 5.09
C ALA A 201 -8.64 -36.26 5.18
N SER A 202 -9.49 -36.04 4.17
CA SER A 202 -10.44 -34.93 4.18
C SER A 202 -11.43 -35.10 5.34
N MET A 203 -11.62 -34.01 6.12
CA MET A 203 -12.45 -34.04 7.33
C MET A 203 -13.34 -32.77 7.37
N PRO A 204 -14.55 -32.88 7.98
CA PRO A 204 -15.39 -31.70 8.23
C PRO A 204 -14.66 -30.64 9.07
N GLY A 205 -14.76 -29.38 8.67
CA GLY A 205 -14.10 -28.25 9.37
C GLY A 205 -14.35 -28.24 10.88
N PRO A 206 -15.61 -28.34 11.37
CA PRO A 206 -15.88 -28.37 12.81
C PRO A 206 -15.24 -29.55 13.58
N VAL A 207 -15.00 -30.67 12.88
CA VAL A 207 -14.31 -31.83 13.49
C VAL A 207 -12.81 -31.55 13.65
N VAL A 208 -12.20 -30.91 12.63
CA VAL A 208 -10.80 -30.50 12.67
C VAL A 208 -10.61 -29.45 13.74
N GLY A 209 -11.43 -28.39 13.74
CA GLY A 209 -11.37 -27.32 14.72
C GLY A 209 -11.42 -27.87 16.16
N TRP A 210 -12.41 -28.75 16.46
CA TRP A 210 -12.50 -29.35 17.77
C TRP A 210 -11.33 -30.26 18.11
N ARG A 211 -10.91 -31.09 17.17
CA ARG A 211 -9.89 -32.14 17.43
C ARG A 211 -8.50 -31.57 17.63
N TYR A 212 -8.12 -30.54 16.89
CA TYR A 212 -6.75 -30.01 16.86
C TYR A 212 -6.61 -28.72 17.67
N PHE A 213 -7.71 -27.96 17.83
CA PHE A 213 -7.68 -26.63 18.45
C PHE A 213 -8.63 -26.47 19.62
N GLY A 214 -9.51 -27.45 19.88
CA GLY A 214 -10.50 -27.36 20.95
C GLY A 214 -11.68 -26.45 20.68
N ASP A 215 -11.74 -25.84 19.48
CA ASP A 215 -12.77 -24.90 19.06
C ASP A 215 -13.30 -25.31 17.68
N ARG A 216 -14.64 -25.40 17.56
CA ARG A 216 -15.29 -25.80 16.29
C ARG A 216 -15.20 -24.74 15.20
N ASP A 217 -15.15 -23.47 15.60
CA ASP A 217 -15.16 -22.34 14.68
C ASP A 217 -13.79 -22.17 13.99
N GLU A 218 -12.71 -22.70 14.58
CA GLU A 218 -11.39 -22.73 13.93
C GLU A 218 -11.38 -23.49 12.59
N GLY A 219 -12.28 -24.46 12.41
CA GLY A 219 -12.40 -25.17 11.12
C GLY A 219 -12.84 -24.26 9.97
N GLU A 220 -13.73 -23.33 10.23
CA GLU A 220 -14.17 -22.32 9.26
C GLU A 220 -13.06 -21.28 9.01
N ALA A 221 -12.41 -20.79 10.07
CA ALA A 221 -11.28 -19.87 9.98
C ALA A 221 -10.11 -20.45 9.15
N ILE A 222 -9.82 -21.77 9.30
CA ILE A 222 -8.82 -22.46 8.46
C ILE A 222 -9.26 -22.48 7.00
N ALA A 223 -10.54 -22.76 6.71
CA ALA A 223 -11.05 -22.80 5.35
C ALA A 223 -10.97 -21.42 4.67
N GLU A 224 -11.35 -20.36 5.36
CA GLU A 224 -11.27 -18.97 4.86
C GLU A 224 -9.82 -18.55 4.59
N ARG A 225 -8.91 -18.81 5.54
CA ARG A 225 -7.49 -18.49 5.41
C ARG A 225 -6.87 -19.15 4.17
N ASN A 226 -7.18 -20.43 3.98
CA ASN A 226 -6.68 -21.20 2.83
C ASN A 226 -7.53 -21.04 1.56
N ARG A 227 -8.53 -20.15 1.55
CA ARG A 227 -9.42 -19.87 0.42
C ARG A 227 -10.01 -21.14 -0.20
N LEU A 228 -10.44 -22.06 0.64
CA LEU A 228 -10.98 -23.34 0.18
C LEU A 228 -12.35 -23.14 -0.47
N PRO A 229 -12.61 -23.80 -1.62
CA PRO A 229 -13.88 -23.66 -2.34
C PRO A 229 -15.06 -24.27 -1.59
N LEU A 230 -14.80 -25.19 -0.64
CA LEU A 230 -15.79 -25.84 0.21
C LEU A 230 -15.40 -25.66 1.68
N PRO A 231 -15.80 -24.56 2.33
CA PRO A 231 -15.38 -24.24 3.70
C PRO A 231 -15.78 -25.29 4.75
N GLY A 232 -16.83 -26.06 4.48
CA GLY A 232 -17.28 -27.12 5.39
C GLY A 232 -16.43 -28.40 5.39
N LEU A 233 -15.50 -28.57 4.42
CA LEU A 233 -14.68 -29.78 4.27
C LEU A 233 -13.21 -29.39 4.02
N LEU A 234 -12.34 -29.69 4.97
CA LEU A 234 -10.91 -29.47 4.85
C LEU A 234 -10.22 -30.65 4.13
N PRO A 235 -9.41 -30.39 3.09
CA PRO A 235 -8.78 -31.43 2.30
C PRO A 235 -7.68 -32.15 3.06
N GLY A 236 -7.58 -33.47 2.87
CA GLY A 236 -6.46 -34.27 3.38
C GLY A 236 -5.27 -34.28 2.42
N GLY A 237 -4.07 -34.49 2.96
CA GLY A 237 -2.83 -34.56 2.19
C GLY A 237 -2.31 -33.23 1.64
N VAL A 238 -2.92 -32.12 2.02
CA VAL A 238 -2.52 -30.75 1.65
C VAL A 238 -2.06 -30.02 2.92
N GLU A 239 -1.02 -29.21 2.81
CA GLU A 239 -0.63 -28.29 3.87
C GLU A 239 -1.64 -27.15 3.97
N LEU A 240 -2.23 -26.99 5.15
CA LEU A 240 -3.17 -25.93 5.47
C LEU A 240 -2.51 -24.96 6.45
N GLU A 241 -2.58 -23.67 6.16
CA GLU A 241 -2.17 -22.63 7.10
C GLU A 241 -3.16 -22.57 8.27
N VAL A 242 -2.64 -22.61 9.49
CA VAL A 242 -3.40 -22.56 10.74
C VAL A 242 -2.79 -21.55 11.70
N LEU A 243 -3.60 -21.04 12.64
CA LEU A 243 -3.10 -20.21 13.74
C LEU A 243 -2.80 -21.10 14.95
N VAL A 244 -1.57 -21.05 15.41
CA VAL A 244 -1.13 -21.74 16.64
C VAL A 244 -1.03 -20.69 17.74
N ARG A 245 -1.73 -20.93 18.84
CA ARG A 245 -1.63 -20.16 20.09
C ARG A 245 -0.79 -20.96 21.06
N ASP A 246 0.27 -20.36 21.60
CA ASP A 246 1.12 -20.96 22.64
C ASP A 246 0.35 -21.10 23.96
#